data_2bd184c79bac75b9fc2a4545e87409fa
#
_entry.id   2bd184c79bac75b9fc2a4545e87409fa
#
_cell.length_a   1.000
_cell.length_b   1.000
_cell.length_c   1.000
_cell.angle_alpha   90.00
_cell.angle_beta   90.00
_cell.angle_gamma   90.00
#
_symmetry.space_group_name_H-M   'P 1'
#
loop_
_entity.id
_entity.type
_entity.pdbx_description
1 polymer ?
#
loop_
_entity_poly.entity_id
_entity_poly.type
_entity_poly.pdbx_seq_one_letter_code
_entity_poly.pdbx_strand_id
1 'polypeptide(L)'
;RMSKNIKNLQDYYGDDYFIKLKIPKELIPNFLQFIYSSDNITDYLENNNYEAAKIYIEKYLPIYLRRLQNSHLMQVTSDNS
;
A
#
# COMPACT_ATOMS: atom_id res chain seq x y z
N ARG A 1 -17.13 -2.30 0.46
CA ARG A 1 -16.60 -2.61 1.78
C ARG A 1 -15.10 -2.46 1.87
N MET A 2 -14.38 -3.12 0.94
CA MET A 2 -12.95 -2.99 0.89
C MET A 2 -12.53 -1.54 0.64
N SER A 3 -13.21 -0.86 -0.26
CA SER A 3 -12.90 0.53 -0.59
C SER A 3 -13.04 1.44 0.62
N LYS A 4 -14.09 1.24 1.42
CA LYS A 4 -14.31 2.05 2.60
C LYS A 4 -13.23 1.78 3.65
N ASN A 5 -12.88 0.52 3.85
CA ASN A 5 -11.85 0.17 4.84
C ASN A 5 -10.49 0.72 4.44
N ILE A 6 -10.18 0.65 3.16
CA ILE A 6 -8.92 1.18 2.64
C ILE A 6 -8.87 2.69 2.83
N LYS A 7 -9.97 3.39 2.53
CA LYS A 7 -10.01 4.82 2.70
C LYS A 7 -9.86 5.21 4.17
N ASN A 8 -10.53 4.48 5.06
CA ASN A 8 -10.43 4.76 6.49
C ASN A 8 -9.00 4.59 6.99
N LEU A 9 -8.33 3.53 6.53
CA LEU A 9 -6.96 3.28 6.92
C LEU A 9 -6.03 4.37 6.38
N GLN A 10 -6.24 4.75 5.12
CA GLN A 10 -5.47 5.82 4.49
C GLN A 10 -5.64 7.13 5.25
N ASP A 11 -6.87 7.46 5.61
CA ASP A 11 -7.17 8.70 6.34
C ASP A 11 -6.56 8.68 7.74
N TYR A 12 -6.54 7.52 8.37
CA TYR A 12 -5.98 7.39 9.72
C TYR A 12 -4.52 7.79 9.76
N TYR A 13 -3.72 7.28 8.82
CA TYR A 13 -2.29 7.58 8.77
C TYR A 13 -2.00 8.89 8.04
N GLY A 14 -2.83 9.23 7.06
CA GLY A 14 -2.61 10.41 6.23
C GLY A 14 -1.69 10.12 5.05
N ASP A 15 -1.86 10.89 3.98
CA ASP A 15 -1.09 10.66 2.76
C ASP A 15 0.41 10.83 2.97
N ASP A 16 0.80 11.80 3.81
CA ASP A 16 2.23 12.07 4.04
C ASP A 16 2.96 10.86 4.61
N TYR A 17 2.27 10.08 5.44
CA TYR A 17 2.86 8.87 6.00
C TYR A 17 3.34 7.94 4.89
N PHE A 18 2.47 7.71 3.91
CA PHE A 18 2.78 6.81 2.81
C PHE A 18 3.78 7.41 1.84
N ILE A 19 3.71 8.70 1.62
CA ILE A 19 4.65 9.39 0.73
C ILE A 19 6.06 9.29 1.29
N LYS A 20 6.21 9.40 2.60
CA LYS A 20 7.52 9.22 3.24
C LYS A 20 8.04 7.80 3.08
N LEU A 21 7.16 6.83 2.88
CA LEU A 21 7.53 5.46 2.61
C LEU A 21 7.87 5.23 1.13
N LYS A 22 7.89 6.29 0.33
CA LYS A 22 8.22 6.24 -1.10
C LYS A 22 7.10 5.71 -1.97
N ILE A 23 5.87 5.77 -1.49
CA ILE A 23 4.70 5.37 -2.26
C ILE A 23 4.09 6.62 -2.89
N PRO A 24 3.98 6.68 -4.23
CA PRO A 24 3.33 7.81 -4.88
C PRO A 24 1.91 7.98 -4.37
N LYS A 25 1.47 9.23 -4.23
CA LYS A 25 0.18 9.53 -3.65
C LYS A 25 -0.95 8.78 -4.34
N GLU A 26 -0.93 8.74 -5.66
CA GLU A 26 -2.00 8.11 -6.43
C GLU A 26 -2.00 6.60 -6.29
N LEU A 27 -0.93 6.01 -5.79
CA LEU A 27 -0.83 4.56 -5.61
C LEU A 27 -1.09 4.11 -4.17
N ILE A 28 -1.37 5.05 -3.26
CA ILE A 28 -1.64 4.66 -1.87
C ILE A 28 -2.83 3.69 -1.78
N PRO A 29 -3.97 3.95 -2.43
CA PRO A 29 -5.05 2.97 -2.38
C PRO A 29 -4.66 1.63 -2.98
N ASN A 30 -3.86 1.64 -4.04
CA ASN A 30 -3.40 0.40 -4.67
C ASN A 30 -2.51 -0.40 -3.72
N PHE A 31 -1.61 0.28 -3.01
CA PHE A 31 -0.75 -0.36 -2.04
C PHE A 31 -1.57 -1.03 -0.93
N LEU A 32 -2.55 -0.30 -0.40
CA LEU A 32 -3.40 -0.83 0.67
C LEU A 32 -4.26 -1.99 0.18
N GLN A 33 -4.73 -1.91 -1.06
CA GLN A 33 -5.46 -3.02 -1.67
C GLN A 33 -4.56 -4.25 -1.83
N PHE A 34 -3.31 -4.03 -2.16
CA PHE A 34 -2.34 -5.11 -2.26
C PHE A 34 -2.19 -5.85 -0.92
N ILE A 35 -2.07 -5.08 0.18
CA ILE A 35 -1.97 -5.66 1.51
C ILE A 35 -3.26 -6.41 1.85
N TYR A 36 -4.40 -5.79 1.57
CA TYR A 36 -5.70 -6.36 1.89
C TYR A 36 -5.88 -7.70 1.18
N SER A 37 -5.38 -7.82 -0.04
CA SER A 37 -5.49 -9.05 -0.82
C SER A 37 -4.45 -10.09 -0.42
N SER A 38 -3.31 -9.65 0.11
CA SER A 38 -2.20 -10.56 0.42
C SER A 38 -2.30 -11.14 1.83
N ASP A 39 -2.98 -10.43 2.72
CA ASP A 39 -3.11 -10.86 4.10
C ASP A 39 -4.50 -10.53 4.60
N ASN A 40 -4.95 -11.19 5.66
CA ASN A 40 -6.29 -10.95 6.17
C ASN A 40 -6.25 -9.89 7.26
N ILE A 41 -6.38 -8.64 6.86
CA ILE A 41 -6.39 -7.53 7.81
C ILE A 41 -7.78 -6.97 8.02
N THR A 42 -8.81 -7.66 7.48
CA THR A 42 -10.19 -7.20 7.56
C THR A 42 -10.63 -7.01 9.02
N ASP A 43 -10.30 -7.96 9.87
CA ASP A 43 -10.71 -7.90 11.27
C ASP A 43 -10.14 -6.68 11.98
N TYR A 44 -8.89 -6.34 11.68
CA TYR A 44 -8.26 -5.16 12.30
C TYR A 44 -8.96 -3.89 11.85
N LEU A 45 -9.31 -3.80 10.56
CA LEU A 45 -9.94 -2.61 10.03
C LEU A 45 -11.37 -2.46 10.54
N GLU A 46 -12.10 -3.57 10.64
CA GLU A 46 -13.49 -3.52 11.10
C GLU A 46 -13.59 -3.23 12.60
N ASN A 47 -12.53 -3.50 13.33
CA ASN A 47 -12.47 -3.19 14.75
C ASN A 47 -11.73 -1.88 15.01
N ASN A 48 -11.45 -1.11 13.95
CA ASN A 48 -10.73 0.18 14.03
C ASN A 48 -9.35 0.02 14.67
N ASN A 49 -8.75 -1.16 14.53
CA ASN A 49 -7.41 -1.41 15.07
C ASN A 49 -6.37 -1.10 13.99
N TYR A 50 -6.28 0.17 13.64
CA TYR A 50 -5.41 0.61 12.55
C TYR A 50 -3.94 0.48 12.90
N GLU A 51 -3.60 0.56 14.19
CA GLU A 51 -2.21 0.40 14.60
C GLU A 51 -1.69 -1.00 14.31
N ALA A 52 -2.55 -2.01 14.43
CA ALA A 52 -2.16 -3.37 14.09
C ALA A 52 -1.86 -3.52 12.61
N ALA A 53 -2.52 -2.72 11.78
CA ALA A 53 -2.30 -2.78 10.34
C ALA A 53 -0.88 -2.31 9.96
N LYS A 54 -0.24 -1.53 10.83
CA LYS A 54 1.10 -1.02 10.57
C LYS A 54 2.10 -2.15 10.37
N ILE A 55 1.92 -3.26 11.10
CA ILE A 55 2.77 -4.43 10.95
C ILE A 55 2.75 -4.92 9.51
N TYR A 56 1.57 -4.95 8.91
CA TYR A 56 1.41 -5.42 7.54
C TYR A 56 1.88 -4.40 6.53
N ILE A 57 1.70 -3.11 6.82
CA ILE A 57 2.23 -2.06 5.97
C ILE A 57 3.74 -2.23 5.86
N GLU A 58 4.42 -2.41 6.99
CA GLU A 58 5.86 -2.56 7.01
C GLU A 58 6.31 -3.86 6.38
N LYS A 59 5.53 -4.92 6.56
CA LYS A 59 5.85 -6.22 5.98
C LYS A 59 5.81 -6.20 4.46
N TYR A 60 4.80 -5.57 3.89
CA TYR A 60 4.57 -5.60 2.45
C TYR A 60 5.21 -4.43 1.71
N LEU A 61 5.69 -3.43 2.44
CA LEU A 61 6.29 -2.27 1.79
C LEU A 61 7.45 -2.63 0.86
N PRO A 62 8.47 -3.40 1.31
CA PRO A 62 9.56 -3.72 0.41
C PRO A 62 9.13 -4.55 -0.79
N ILE A 63 8.15 -5.42 -0.60
CA ILE A 63 7.64 -6.23 -1.69
C ILE A 63 6.94 -5.37 -2.73
N TYR A 64 6.10 -4.44 -2.26
CA TYR A 64 5.37 -3.55 -3.15
C TYR A 64 6.32 -2.60 -3.90
N LEU A 65 7.29 -2.02 -3.19
CA LEU A 65 8.24 -1.13 -3.80
C LEU A 65 9.08 -1.84 -4.86
N ARG A 66 9.43 -3.09 -4.62
CA ARG A 66 10.16 -3.88 -5.60
C ARG A 66 9.31 -4.09 -6.86
N ARG A 67 8.01 -4.37 -6.68
CA ARG A 67 7.12 -4.54 -7.82
C ARG A 67 7.01 -3.26 -8.64
N LEU A 68 6.88 -2.12 -7.97
CA LEU A 68 6.84 -0.83 -8.65
C LEU A 68 8.13 -0.59 -9.42
N GLN A 69 9.25 -0.87 -8.78
CA GLN A 69 10.56 -0.65 -9.36
C GLN A 69 10.77 -1.53 -10.59
N ASN A 70 10.38 -2.79 -10.47
CA ASN A 70 10.50 -3.72 -11.60
C ASN A 70 9.64 -3.28 -12.77
N SER A 71 8.42 -2.84 -12.47
CA SER A 71 7.51 -2.36 -13.49
C SER A 71 8.10 -1.14 -14.20
N HIS A 72 8.65 -0.21 -13.41
CA HIS A 72 9.28 0.98 -13.94
C HIS A 72 10.51 0.64 -14.79
N LEU A 73 11.34 -0.30 -14.29
CA LEU A 73 12.53 -0.72 -15.01
C LEU A 73 12.18 -1.36 -16.35
N MET A 74 11.09 -2.12 -16.38
CA MET A 74 10.65 -2.72 -17.63
C MET A 74 10.26 -1.65 -18.63
N GLN A 75 9.59 -0.59 -18.18
CA GLN A 75 9.23 0.52 -19.06
C GLN A 75 10.45 1.25 -19.56
N VAL A 76 11.40 1.50 -18.66
CA VAL A 76 12.65 2.18 -19.04
C VAL A 76 13.42 1.34 -20.05
N THR A 77 13.49 0.03 -19.82
CA THR A 77 14.17 -0.86 -20.75
C THR A 77 13.52 -0.84 -22.12
N SER A 78 12.20 -0.81 -22.15
CA SER A 78 11.46 -0.73 -23.41
C SER A 78 11.79 0.56 -24.15
N ASP A 79 11.88 1.65 -23.42
CA ASP A 79 12.17 2.95 -24.01
C ASP A 79 13.58 2.99 -24.60
N ASN A 80 14.50 2.28 -23.99
CA ASN A 80 15.89 2.24 -24.44
C ASN A 80 16.11 1.23 -25.56
N SER A 81 15.14 0.41 -25.77
CA SER A 81 15.22 -0.60 -26.83
C SER A 81 14.80 -0.03 -28.16
#